data_5dbc0ca9168162406c65198a76a77eeb
#
_entry.id   5dbc0ca9168162406c65198a76a77eeb
#
_cell.length_a   1.000
_cell.length_b   1.000
_cell.length_c   1.000
_cell.angle_alpha   90.00
_cell.angle_beta   90.00
_cell.angle_gamma   90.00
#
_symmetry.space_group_name_H-M   'P 1'
#
loop_
_entity.id
_entity.type
_entity.pdbx_description
1 polymer ?
#
loop_
_entity_poly.entity_id
_entity_poly.type
_entity_poly.pdbx_seq_one_letter_code
_entity_poly.pdbx_strand_id
1 'polypeptide(L)'
;MFYILSAMRLAEESRACLERFFSWYERDESVRLPPVFVHAGFWAHNLTGALRVAAITIGRHVFVSRNVVRRSERGRPTMPGWLLVHEAAHVRQFQQEGFLPFLFKYAFEYLTLLVRGGKFDVRAKMEAYERIEWERQARAAEAAYLEWRVPPSQH
;
A
#
# COMPACT_ATOMS: atom_id res chain seq x y z
N MET A 1 -27.29 -11.86 5.75
CA MET A 1 -27.08 -11.01 4.58
C MET A 1 -25.59 -11.05 4.27
N PHE A 2 -25.19 -11.91 3.32
CA PHE A 2 -23.78 -12.11 2.98
C PHE A 2 -23.35 -11.01 2.03
N TYR A 3 -22.51 -10.09 2.50
CA TYR A 3 -21.82 -9.14 1.63
C TYR A 3 -20.69 -9.88 0.93
N ILE A 4 -20.95 -10.24 -0.34
CA ILE A 4 -19.93 -10.80 -1.23
C ILE A 4 -18.77 -9.80 -1.33
N LEU A 5 -17.55 -10.29 -1.19
CA LEU A 5 -16.29 -9.59 -1.46
C LEU A 5 -16.37 -8.94 -2.84
N SER A 6 -16.75 -7.68 -2.93
CA SER A 6 -16.61 -6.96 -4.19
C SER A 6 -15.16 -6.46 -4.31
N ALA A 7 -14.30 -7.32 -4.85
CA ALA A 7 -13.01 -6.88 -5.35
C ALA A 7 -13.27 -5.93 -6.52
N MET A 8 -12.90 -4.67 -6.37
CA MET A 8 -12.94 -3.73 -7.48
C MET A 8 -11.54 -3.65 -8.09
N ARG A 9 -11.46 -3.90 -9.38
CA ARG A 9 -10.24 -3.60 -10.13
C ARG A 9 -10.00 -2.10 -10.07
N LEU A 10 -8.76 -1.70 -9.78
CA LEU A 10 -8.35 -0.31 -9.81
C LEU A 10 -8.65 0.27 -11.21
N ALA A 11 -9.25 1.46 -11.23
CA ALA A 11 -9.57 2.14 -12.50
C ALA A 11 -8.31 2.35 -13.34
N GLU A 12 -8.45 2.24 -14.65
CA GLU A 12 -7.33 2.33 -15.59
C GLU A 12 -6.61 3.68 -15.50
N GLU A 13 -7.36 4.77 -15.30
CA GLU A 13 -6.79 6.11 -15.13
C GLU A 13 -5.92 6.19 -13.86
N SER A 14 -6.37 5.56 -12.77
CA SER A 14 -5.61 5.51 -11.53
C SER A 14 -4.35 4.68 -11.69
N ARG A 15 -4.43 3.54 -12.38
CA ARG A 15 -3.28 2.69 -12.68
C ARG A 15 -2.27 3.43 -13.56
N ALA A 16 -2.71 4.08 -14.62
CA ALA A 16 -1.87 4.88 -15.50
C ALA A 16 -1.20 6.07 -14.76
N CYS A 17 -1.91 6.68 -13.81
CA CYS A 17 -1.35 7.73 -12.96
C CYS A 17 -0.23 7.18 -12.06
N LEU A 18 -0.44 6.02 -11.45
CA LEU A 18 0.58 5.36 -10.63
C LEU A 18 1.80 4.95 -11.47
N GLU A 19 1.60 4.39 -12.65
CA GLU A 19 2.68 4.02 -13.56
C GLU A 19 3.53 5.23 -13.95
N ARG A 20 2.91 6.38 -14.27
CA ARG A 20 3.66 7.64 -14.53
C ARG A 20 4.43 8.12 -13.33
N PHE A 21 3.83 8.06 -12.13
CA PHE A 21 4.51 8.43 -10.91
C PHE A 21 5.71 7.53 -10.64
N PHE A 22 5.55 6.20 -10.68
CA PHE A 22 6.65 5.28 -10.43
C PHE A 22 7.71 5.33 -11.52
N SER A 23 7.34 5.56 -12.79
CA SER A 23 8.33 5.79 -13.86
C SER A 23 9.19 7.02 -13.58
N TRP A 24 8.60 8.09 -13.11
CA TRP A 24 9.35 9.29 -12.66
C TRP A 24 10.19 9.02 -11.42
N TYR A 25 9.62 8.35 -10.41
CA TYR A 25 10.26 8.08 -9.12
C TYR A 25 11.46 7.13 -9.24
N GLU A 26 11.30 6.05 -9.98
CA GLU A 26 12.33 5.02 -10.21
C GLU A 26 13.27 5.37 -11.38
N ARG A 27 12.95 6.43 -12.14
CA ARG A 27 13.66 6.81 -13.39
C ARG A 27 13.68 5.67 -14.40
N ASP A 28 12.59 4.94 -14.51
CA ASP A 28 12.41 3.79 -15.39
C ASP A 28 11.09 3.88 -16.13
N GLU A 29 11.13 4.17 -17.42
CA GLU A 29 9.94 4.27 -18.27
C GLU A 29 9.26 2.91 -18.54
N SER A 30 9.94 1.82 -18.24
CA SER A 30 9.39 0.46 -18.40
C SER A 30 8.47 0.03 -17.28
N VAL A 31 8.30 0.84 -16.23
CA VAL A 31 7.43 0.53 -15.10
C VAL A 31 5.99 0.25 -15.55
N ARG A 32 5.50 -0.94 -15.20
CA ARG A 32 4.11 -1.35 -15.41
C ARG A 32 3.60 -2.01 -14.15
N LEU A 33 2.38 -1.67 -13.78
CA LEU A 33 1.69 -2.28 -12.66
C LEU A 33 0.81 -3.43 -13.14
N PRO A 34 0.80 -4.57 -12.45
CA PRO A 34 -0.18 -5.61 -12.71
C PRO A 34 -1.60 -5.08 -12.41
N PRO A 35 -2.65 -5.78 -12.85
CA PRO A 35 -4.00 -5.48 -12.40
C PRO A 35 -4.08 -5.51 -10.87
N VAL A 36 -4.42 -4.37 -10.24
CA VAL A 36 -4.57 -4.23 -8.80
C VAL A 36 -6.04 -4.37 -8.43
N PHE A 37 -6.34 -5.15 -7.40
CA PHE A 37 -7.68 -5.37 -6.88
C PHE A 37 -7.81 -4.77 -5.48
N VAL A 38 -8.76 -3.86 -5.32
CA VAL A 38 -9.02 -3.18 -4.05
C VAL A 38 -10.24 -3.82 -3.38
N HIS A 39 -10.08 -4.20 -2.12
CA HIS A 39 -11.11 -4.81 -1.28
C HIS A 39 -11.44 -3.87 -0.13
N ALA A 40 -12.68 -3.39 -0.07
CA ALA A 40 -13.17 -2.48 0.96
C ALA A 40 -14.40 -3.06 1.72
N GLY A 41 -14.59 -4.36 1.68
CA GLY A 41 -15.71 -5.07 2.29
C GLY A 41 -15.50 -5.36 3.79
N PHE A 42 -16.40 -6.17 4.33
CA PHE A 42 -16.40 -6.58 5.75
C PHE A 42 -15.07 -7.25 6.15
N TRP A 43 -14.58 -8.19 5.36
CA TRP A 43 -13.33 -8.91 5.61
C TRP A 43 -12.10 -8.01 5.58
N ALA A 44 -12.04 -7.08 4.61
CA ALA A 44 -10.95 -6.11 4.55
C ALA A 44 -10.92 -5.22 5.79
N HIS A 45 -12.09 -4.77 6.25
CA HIS A 45 -12.21 -3.96 7.47
C HIS A 45 -11.77 -4.72 8.72
N ASN A 46 -12.20 -5.99 8.87
CA ASN A 46 -11.79 -6.80 10.02
C ASN A 46 -10.28 -7.12 9.99
N LEU A 47 -9.74 -7.46 8.82
CA LEU A 47 -8.31 -7.73 8.65
C LEU A 47 -7.47 -6.49 9.02
N THR A 48 -7.79 -5.34 8.43
CA THR A 48 -7.07 -4.08 8.72
C THR A 48 -7.26 -3.62 10.15
N GLY A 49 -8.45 -3.83 10.73
CA GLY A 49 -8.74 -3.54 12.13
C GLY A 49 -7.96 -4.42 13.11
N ALA A 50 -7.87 -5.72 12.84
CA ALA A 50 -7.09 -6.65 13.65
C ALA A 50 -5.59 -6.31 13.64
N LEU A 51 -5.08 -5.87 12.49
CA LEU A 51 -3.69 -5.45 12.30
C LEU A 51 -3.45 -3.97 12.65
N ARG A 52 -4.52 -3.20 12.93
CA ARG A 52 -4.48 -1.77 13.25
C ARG A 52 -3.80 -0.92 12.16
N VAL A 53 -4.03 -1.27 10.91
CA VAL A 53 -3.51 -0.55 9.74
C VAL A 53 -4.64 0.04 8.89
N ALA A 54 -4.34 1.09 8.13
CA ALA A 54 -5.30 1.72 7.22
C ALA A 54 -5.57 0.85 5.97
N ALA A 55 -4.55 0.17 5.49
CA ALA A 55 -4.63 -0.79 4.40
C ALA A 55 -3.53 -1.85 4.55
N ILE A 56 -3.61 -2.92 3.76
CA ILE A 56 -2.59 -3.96 3.65
C ILE A 56 -2.60 -4.53 2.23
N THR A 57 -1.42 -4.73 1.68
CA THR A 57 -1.23 -5.34 0.36
C THR A 57 -0.73 -6.78 0.49
N ILE A 58 -1.37 -7.68 -0.24
CA ILE A 58 -0.96 -9.08 -0.39
C ILE A 58 -0.90 -9.40 -1.89
N GLY A 59 0.30 -9.46 -2.45
CA GLY A 59 0.52 -9.61 -3.88
C GLY A 59 -0.04 -8.41 -4.67
N ARG A 60 -1.14 -8.62 -5.40
CA ARG A 60 -1.86 -7.58 -6.15
C ARG A 60 -3.20 -7.19 -5.55
N HIS A 61 -3.49 -7.66 -4.34
CA HIS A 61 -4.72 -7.41 -3.61
C HIS A 61 -4.48 -6.43 -2.48
N VAL A 62 -5.16 -5.28 -2.51
CA VAL A 62 -5.11 -4.22 -1.49
C VAL A 62 -6.38 -4.28 -0.66
N PHE A 63 -6.25 -4.56 0.62
CA PHE A 63 -7.36 -4.59 1.59
C PHE A 63 -7.36 -3.27 2.34
N VAL A 64 -8.48 -2.55 2.28
CA VAL A 64 -8.57 -1.17 2.80
C VAL A 64 -9.61 -1.10 3.90
N SER A 65 -9.26 -0.42 5.00
CA SER A 65 -10.21 -0.11 6.07
C SER A 65 -11.32 0.80 5.55
N ARG A 66 -12.56 0.54 5.97
CA ARG A 66 -13.72 1.39 5.63
C ARG A 66 -13.53 2.85 6.05
N ASN A 67 -12.75 3.09 7.10
CA ASN A 67 -12.52 4.42 7.64
C ASN A 67 -11.77 5.35 6.68
N VAL A 68 -11.00 4.80 5.73
CA VAL A 68 -10.25 5.60 4.75
C VAL A 68 -10.90 5.61 3.37
N VAL A 69 -11.93 4.78 3.16
CA VAL A 69 -12.69 4.77 1.92
C VAL A 69 -13.70 5.93 1.93
N ARG A 70 -13.64 6.76 0.91
CA ARG A 70 -14.57 7.86 0.66
C ARG A 70 -15.41 7.54 -0.57
N ARG A 71 -16.47 8.30 -0.78
CA ARG A 71 -17.24 8.26 -2.03
C ARG A 71 -16.96 9.52 -2.83
N SER A 72 -16.67 9.36 -4.11
CA SER A 72 -16.60 10.50 -5.03
C SER A 72 -17.99 11.08 -5.24
N GLU A 73 -18.07 12.26 -5.86
CA GLU A 73 -19.34 12.88 -6.28
C GLU A 73 -20.20 11.96 -7.15
N ARG A 74 -19.57 11.06 -7.90
CA ARG A 74 -20.24 10.03 -8.72
C ARG A 74 -20.56 8.75 -7.95
N GLY A 75 -20.49 8.76 -6.61
CA GLY A 75 -20.78 7.62 -5.74
C GLY A 75 -19.76 6.48 -5.78
N ARG A 76 -18.68 6.60 -6.56
CA ARG A 76 -17.63 5.57 -6.65
C ARG A 76 -16.76 5.60 -5.40
N PRO A 77 -16.38 4.44 -4.84
CA PRO A 77 -15.45 4.39 -3.72
C PRO A 77 -14.07 4.88 -4.16
N THR A 78 -13.47 5.71 -3.34
CA THR A 78 -12.15 6.30 -3.53
C THR A 78 -11.33 6.16 -2.26
N MET A 79 -10.01 6.20 -2.40
CA MET A 79 -9.08 6.23 -1.28
C MET A 79 -8.07 7.39 -1.49
N PRO A 80 -7.42 7.88 -0.43
CA PRO A 80 -6.40 8.92 -0.55
C PRO A 80 -5.27 8.48 -1.49
N GLY A 81 -4.82 9.40 -2.36
CA GLY A 81 -3.79 9.09 -3.35
C GLY A 81 -2.46 8.68 -2.73
N TRP A 82 -2.07 9.30 -1.61
CA TRP A 82 -0.87 8.95 -0.87
C TRP A 82 -0.92 7.49 -0.35
N LEU A 83 -2.07 7.05 0.17
CA LEU A 83 -2.24 5.68 0.63
C LEU A 83 -2.24 4.70 -0.55
N LEU A 84 -2.85 5.08 -1.68
CA LEU A 84 -2.83 4.26 -2.88
C LEU A 84 -1.39 4.07 -3.42
N VAL A 85 -0.55 5.11 -3.36
CA VAL A 85 0.87 5.02 -3.75
C VAL A 85 1.65 4.13 -2.80
N HIS A 86 1.42 4.26 -1.48
CA HIS A 86 2.03 3.40 -0.48
C HIS A 86 1.73 1.92 -0.77
N GLU A 87 0.45 1.57 -0.95
CA GLU A 87 0.04 0.19 -1.25
C GLU A 87 0.53 -0.28 -2.64
N ALA A 88 0.56 0.61 -3.63
CA ALA A 88 1.11 0.29 -4.94
C ALA A 88 2.63 0.04 -4.90
N ALA A 89 3.37 0.69 -3.99
CA ALA A 89 4.78 0.37 -3.76
C ALA A 89 4.94 -1.08 -3.27
N HIS A 90 4.09 -1.55 -2.36
CA HIS A 90 4.09 -2.96 -1.96
C HIS A 90 3.72 -3.90 -3.11
N VAL A 91 2.76 -3.55 -3.98
CA VAL A 91 2.48 -4.34 -5.20
C VAL A 91 3.73 -4.44 -6.06
N ARG A 92 4.48 -3.35 -6.23
CA ARG A 92 5.76 -3.32 -6.97
C ARG A 92 6.81 -4.23 -6.33
N GLN A 93 6.95 -4.17 -5.02
CA GLN A 93 7.89 -5.01 -4.26
C GLN A 93 7.56 -6.50 -4.44
N PHE A 94 6.27 -6.89 -4.37
CA PHE A 94 5.83 -8.25 -4.67
C PHE A 94 6.13 -8.65 -6.12
N GLN A 95 6.01 -7.71 -7.07
CA GLN A 95 6.29 -7.97 -8.49
C GLN A 95 7.78 -8.17 -8.74
N GLN A 96 8.64 -7.39 -8.09
CA GLN A 96 10.09 -7.43 -8.26
C GLN A 96 10.74 -8.63 -7.58
N GLU A 97 10.31 -8.91 -6.35
CA GLU A 97 10.89 -9.97 -5.52
C GLU A 97 10.23 -11.34 -5.71
N GLY A 98 9.01 -11.36 -6.21
CA GLY A 98 8.14 -12.54 -6.18
C GLY A 98 7.39 -12.67 -4.85
N PHE A 99 6.26 -13.39 -4.88
CA PHE A 99 5.34 -13.46 -3.74
C PHE A 99 5.95 -14.10 -2.49
N LEU A 100 6.48 -15.30 -2.61
CA LEU A 100 7.04 -16.03 -1.47
C LEU A 100 8.35 -15.42 -0.95
N PRO A 101 9.33 -15.05 -1.81
CA PRO A 101 10.55 -14.41 -1.35
C PRO A 101 10.29 -13.10 -0.62
N PHE A 102 9.40 -12.24 -1.13
CA PHE A 102 9.03 -11.00 -0.46
C PHE A 102 8.43 -11.26 0.93
N LEU A 103 7.43 -12.15 1.01
CA LEU A 103 6.76 -12.45 2.27
C LEU A 103 7.73 -13.01 3.32
N PHE A 104 8.66 -13.87 2.89
CA PHE A 104 9.67 -14.44 3.76
C PHE A 104 10.67 -13.39 4.27
N LYS A 105 11.19 -12.54 3.37
CA LYS A 105 12.08 -11.43 3.73
C LYS A 105 11.42 -10.46 4.70
N TYR A 106 10.18 -10.07 4.40
CA TYR A 106 9.39 -9.16 5.24
C TYR A 106 9.18 -9.73 6.65
N ALA A 107 8.70 -10.98 6.75
CA ALA A 107 8.46 -11.64 8.02
C ALA A 107 9.77 -11.84 8.83
N PHE A 108 10.85 -12.21 8.16
CA PHE A 108 12.16 -12.39 8.78
C PHE A 108 12.71 -11.07 9.34
N GLU A 109 12.62 -9.99 8.57
CA GLU A 109 13.07 -8.67 8.99
C GLU A 109 12.23 -8.18 10.17
N TYR A 110 10.90 -8.29 10.10
CA TYR A 110 9.99 -7.93 11.18
C TYR A 110 10.33 -8.67 12.48
N LEU A 111 10.47 -9.99 12.42
CA LEU A 111 10.81 -10.81 13.59
C LEU A 111 12.18 -10.45 14.16
N THR A 112 13.16 -10.21 13.30
CA THR A 112 14.52 -9.81 13.72
C THR A 112 14.48 -8.47 14.44
N LEU A 113 13.75 -7.48 13.93
CA LEU A 113 13.61 -6.17 14.56
C LEU A 113 12.85 -6.26 15.89
N LEU A 114 11.82 -7.09 15.95
CA LEU A 114 11.03 -7.31 17.14
C LEU A 114 11.87 -7.97 18.25
N VAL A 115 12.63 -9.01 17.91
CA VAL A 115 13.53 -9.71 18.88
C VAL A 115 14.63 -8.79 19.36
N ARG A 116 15.26 -8.02 18.46
CA ARG A 116 16.29 -7.04 18.83
C ARG A 116 15.78 -5.94 19.74
N GLY A 117 14.51 -5.58 19.62
CA GLY A 117 13.85 -4.60 20.49
C GLY A 117 13.64 -5.10 21.92
N GLY A 118 13.67 -6.41 22.15
CA GLY A 118 13.54 -7.05 23.47
C GLY A 118 12.20 -6.85 24.16
N LYS A 119 11.22 -6.24 23.47
CA LYS A 119 9.87 -5.98 23.96
C LYS A 119 8.85 -6.48 22.96
N PHE A 120 7.72 -7.00 23.45
CA PHE A 120 6.66 -7.61 22.62
C PHE A 120 5.30 -6.92 22.80
N ASP A 121 5.30 -5.71 23.37
CA ASP A 121 4.09 -4.90 23.50
C ASP A 121 3.65 -4.29 22.15
N VAL A 122 2.50 -3.62 22.15
CA VAL A 122 1.92 -3.03 20.93
C VAL A 122 2.84 -1.96 20.34
N ARG A 123 3.54 -1.20 21.20
CA ARG A 123 4.44 -0.13 20.77
C ARG A 123 5.68 -0.70 20.09
N ALA A 124 6.32 -1.71 20.69
CA ALA A 124 7.47 -2.39 20.13
C ALA A 124 7.15 -3.06 18.77
N LYS A 125 5.96 -3.65 18.64
CA LYS A 125 5.47 -4.21 17.38
C LYS A 125 5.33 -3.15 16.30
N MET A 126 4.79 -1.98 16.63
CA MET A 126 4.66 -0.86 15.71
C MET A 126 6.03 -0.29 15.32
N GLU A 127 6.93 -0.08 16.29
CA GLU A 127 8.29 0.39 16.05
C GLU A 127 9.08 -0.58 15.15
N ALA A 128 8.94 -1.89 15.34
CA ALA A 128 9.54 -2.91 14.48
C ALA A 128 8.98 -2.82 13.05
N TYR A 129 7.66 -2.73 12.91
CA TYR A 129 6.98 -2.56 11.62
C TYR A 129 7.48 -1.30 10.88
N GLU A 130 7.55 -0.17 11.56
CA GLU A 130 7.99 1.10 10.98
C GLU A 130 9.45 1.08 10.49
N ARG A 131 10.27 0.19 11.03
CA ARG A 131 11.69 0.06 10.69
C ARG A 131 11.97 -0.93 9.57
N ILE A 132 10.99 -1.71 9.13
CA ILE A 132 11.11 -2.61 7.99
C ILE A 132 11.51 -1.80 6.75
N GLU A 133 12.53 -2.25 6.05
CA GLU A 133 13.05 -1.53 4.87
C GLU A 133 11.98 -1.35 3.78
N TRP A 134 11.15 -2.36 3.57
CA TRP A 134 10.04 -2.32 2.60
C TRP A 134 8.99 -1.27 2.95
N GLU A 135 8.69 -1.09 4.25
CA GLU A 135 7.82 -0.03 4.74
C GLU A 135 8.44 1.36 4.58
N ARG A 136 9.74 1.47 4.83
CA ARG A 136 10.48 2.72 4.64
C ARG A 136 10.47 3.16 3.18
N GLN A 137 10.66 2.22 2.25
CA GLN A 137 10.59 2.48 0.81
C GLN A 137 9.18 2.90 0.38
N ALA A 138 8.13 2.24 0.87
CA ALA A 138 6.75 2.62 0.58
C ALA A 138 6.41 4.03 1.09
N ARG A 139 6.88 4.40 2.29
CA ARG A 139 6.75 5.76 2.83
C ARG A 139 7.56 6.80 2.06
N ALA A 140 8.73 6.44 1.57
CA ALA A 140 9.51 7.34 0.72
C ALA A 140 8.80 7.61 -0.60
N ALA A 141 8.18 6.61 -1.20
CA ALA A 141 7.34 6.78 -2.39
C ALA A 141 6.10 7.65 -2.10
N GLU A 142 5.45 7.45 -0.96
CA GLU A 142 4.34 8.29 -0.50
C GLU A 142 4.73 9.76 -0.38
N ALA A 143 5.85 10.06 0.29
CA ALA A 143 6.36 11.42 0.44
C ALA A 143 6.69 12.06 -0.92
N ALA A 144 7.39 11.34 -1.78
CA ALA A 144 7.71 11.80 -3.13
C ALA A 144 6.45 12.06 -3.99
N TYR A 145 5.39 11.27 -3.79
CA TYR A 145 4.12 11.50 -4.50
C TYR A 145 3.45 12.81 -4.09
N LEU A 146 3.52 13.18 -2.83
CA LEU A 146 2.96 14.45 -2.37
C LEU A 146 3.67 15.64 -3.02
N GLU A 147 4.99 15.55 -3.20
CA GLU A 147 5.80 16.56 -3.91
C GLU A 147 5.50 16.56 -5.42
N TRP A 148 5.43 15.36 -6.04
CA TRP A 148 5.16 15.21 -7.47
C TRP A 148 3.80 15.78 -7.89
N ARG A 149 2.80 15.77 -7.01
CA ARG A 149 1.46 16.32 -7.26
C ARG A 149 1.42 17.86 -7.21
N VAL A 150 2.37 18.50 -6.56
CA VAL A 150 2.40 19.96 -6.50
C VAL A 150 2.96 20.46 -7.84
N PRO A 151 2.19 21.19 -8.67
CA PRO A 151 2.77 21.79 -9.87
C PRO A 151 3.90 22.72 -9.44
N PRO A 152 5.04 22.76 -10.19
CA PRO A 152 6.08 23.70 -9.89
C PRO A 152 5.47 25.11 -9.87
N SER A 153 5.58 25.77 -8.71
CA SER A 153 5.20 27.19 -8.61
C SER A 153 5.95 27.93 -9.71
N GLN A 154 5.20 28.55 -10.59
CA GLN A 154 5.77 29.44 -11.60
C GLN A 154 6.43 30.60 -10.84
N HIS A 155 7.74 30.53 -10.69
CA HIS A 155 8.60 31.63 -10.27
C HIS A 155 9.05 32.43 -11.48
#